data_2036f9751b2e215f773bef54099e3550
#
_entry.id   2036f9751b2e215f773bef54099e3550
#
_cell.length_a   1.000
_cell.length_b   1.000
_cell.length_c   1.000
_cell.angle_alpha   90.00
_cell.angle_beta   90.00
_cell.angle_gamma   90.00
#
_symmetry.space_group_name_H-M   'P 1'
#
loop_
_entity.id
_entity.type
_entity.pdbx_description
1 polymer ?
#
loop_
_entity_poly.entity_id
_entity_poly.type
_entity_poly.pdbx_seq_one_letter_code
_entity_poly.pdbx_strand_id
1 'polypeptide(L)'
;MFIDVYLETWSKGKGTHLFYLYTSNAADIDSPEIDAYSIFSELINNERGLWKDKEFYSIDGAWGGVKVKKSDILYFIERVNAEAEVKSCLNMDKVMNLDDNKFYALVGCES
;
A
#
# COMPACT_ATOMS: atom_id res chain seq x y z
N MET A 1 15.84 -3.48 -7.88
CA MET A 1 14.50 -3.75 -7.38
C MET A 1 13.64 -2.50 -7.48
N PHE A 2 12.48 -2.62 -8.06
CA PHE A 2 11.52 -1.52 -8.19
C PHE A 2 10.37 -1.79 -7.22
N ILE A 3 10.06 -0.81 -6.38
CA ILE A 3 9.00 -0.91 -5.39
C ILE A 3 8.02 0.24 -5.63
N ASP A 4 6.75 -0.09 -5.78
CA ASP A 4 5.67 0.88 -5.86
C ASP A 4 4.55 0.48 -4.91
N VAL A 5 4.11 1.42 -4.08
CA VAL A 5 2.89 1.29 -3.28
C VAL A 5 2.05 2.52 -3.57
N TYR A 6 0.83 2.31 -4.09
CA TYR A 6 -0.01 3.40 -4.56
C TYR A 6 -1.49 3.10 -4.32
N LEU A 7 -2.30 4.11 -4.54
CA LEU A 7 -3.76 3.99 -4.42
C LEU A 7 -4.41 4.03 -5.79
N GLU A 8 -5.45 3.22 -5.93
CA GLU A 8 -6.38 3.25 -7.05
C GLU A 8 -7.80 3.37 -6.52
N THR A 9 -8.74 3.75 -7.38
CA THR A 9 -10.15 3.59 -7.06
C THR A 9 -10.41 2.09 -6.91
N TRP A 10 -11.30 1.71 -5.97
CA TRP A 10 -11.62 0.29 -5.84
C TRP A 10 -12.45 -0.18 -7.03
N SER A 11 -11.95 -1.19 -7.71
CA SER A 11 -12.67 -1.93 -8.74
C SER A 11 -12.10 -3.34 -8.74
N LYS A 12 -12.96 -4.33 -8.76
CA LYS A 12 -12.52 -5.72 -8.74
C LYS A 12 -11.71 -6.01 -10.00
N GLY A 13 -10.40 -6.12 -9.83
CA GLY A 13 -9.45 -6.40 -10.89
C GLY A 13 -8.54 -5.23 -11.24
N LYS A 14 -9.05 -4.03 -11.48
CA LYS A 14 -8.22 -2.86 -11.77
C LYS A 14 -9.03 -1.58 -11.75
N GLY A 15 -8.67 -0.68 -10.87
CA GLY A 15 -9.26 0.66 -10.81
C GLY A 15 -8.42 1.70 -11.54
N THR A 16 -8.75 2.96 -11.32
CA THR A 16 -8.00 4.11 -11.86
C THR A 16 -6.93 4.53 -10.85
N HIS A 17 -5.71 4.69 -11.32
CA HIS A 17 -4.59 5.18 -10.50
C HIS A 17 -4.90 6.57 -9.93
N LEU A 18 -4.66 6.74 -8.64
CA LEU A 18 -4.86 8.03 -7.96
C LEU A 18 -3.52 8.72 -7.70
N PHE A 19 -2.68 8.15 -6.83
CA PHE A 19 -1.36 8.72 -6.52
C PHE A 19 -0.48 7.69 -5.82
N TYR A 20 0.84 7.92 -5.88
CA TYR A 20 1.81 7.07 -5.19
C TYR A 20 1.95 7.44 -3.72
N LEU A 21 2.15 6.43 -2.87
CA LEU A 21 2.54 6.59 -1.47
C LEU A 21 4.04 6.35 -1.30
N TYR A 22 4.55 5.33 -1.93
CA TYR A 22 5.97 4.98 -1.92
C TYR A 22 6.35 4.52 -3.33
N THR A 23 7.46 5.03 -3.84
CA THR A 23 7.96 4.62 -5.15
C THR A 23 9.47 4.73 -5.18
N SER A 24 10.14 3.74 -5.77
CA SER A 24 11.58 3.74 -5.91
C SER A 24 12.00 2.97 -7.14
N ASN A 25 12.83 3.59 -7.97
CA ASN A 25 13.38 2.95 -9.16
C ASN A 25 14.57 2.04 -8.86
N ALA A 26 15.15 2.14 -7.66
CA ALA A 26 16.30 1.34 -7.25
C ALA A 26 16.34 1.28 -5.73
N ALA A 27 15.34 0.58 -5.14
CA ALA A 27 15.25 0.47 -3.70
C ALA A 27 16.42 -0.37 -3.15
N ASP A 28 17.18 0.22 -2.23
CA ASP A 28 18.20 -0.49 -1.46
C ASP A 28 17.54 -1.26 -0.33
N ILE A 29 18.27 -2.24 0.23
CA ILE A 29 17.74 -3.10 1.29
C ILE A 29 17.26 -2.31 2.52
N ASP A 30 17.83 -1.13 2.77
CA ASP A 30 17.48 -0.27 3.90
C ASP A 30 16.51 0.85 3.52
N SER A 31 15.97 0.85 2.31
CA SER A 31 15.07 1.92 1.88
C SER A 31 13.68 1.79 2.50
N PRO A 32 12.99 2.92 2.79
CA PRO A 32 11.62 2.89 3.32
C PRO A 32 10.64 2.19 2.39
N GLU A 33 10.89 2.17 1.09
CA GLU A 33 10.04 1.52 0.10
C GLU A 33 10.04 0.00 0.28
N ILE A 34 11.17 -0.58 0.68
CA ILE A 34 11.26 -2.01 1.00
C ILE A 34 10.42 -2.32 2.23
N ASP A 35 10.52 -1.49 3.26
CA ASP A 35 9.71 -1.66 4.48
C ASP A 35 8.23 -1.52 4.16
N ALA A 36 7.85 -0.57 3.31
CA ALA A 36 6.47 -0.40 2.87
C ALA A 36 5.92 -1.65 2.20
N TYR A 37 6.67 -2.24 1.27
CA TYR A 37 6.25 -3.45 0.59
C TYR A 37 6.19 -4.65 1.54
N SER A 38 7.15 -4.77 2.45
CA SER A 38 7.18 -5.85 3.44
C SER A 38 5.97 -5.79 4.38
N ILE A 39 5.62 -4.59 4.85
CA ILE A 39 4.45 -4.39 5.71
C ILE A 39 3.16 -4.68 4.93
N PHE A 40 3.07 -4.23 3.69
CA PHE A 40 1.94 -4.53 2.82
C PHE A 40 1.74 -6.04 2.71
N SER A 41 2.81 -6.79 2.41
CA SER A 41 2.77 -8.24 2.29
C SER A 41 2.36 -8.93 3.60
N GLU A 42 2.87 -8.44 4.73
CA GLU A 42 2.51 -8.95 6.05
C GLU A 42 1.03 -8.77 6.34
N LEU A 43 0.49 -7.60 6.04
CA LEU A 43 -0.91 -7.29 6.34
C LEU A 43 -1.89 -8.15 5.55
N ILE A 44 -1.56 -8.49 4.31
CA ILE A 44 -2.43 -9.30 3.45
C ILE A 44 -2.17 -10.81 3.55
N ASN A 45 -1.26 -11.24 4.41
CA ASN A 45 -0.93 -12.66 4.57
C ASN A 45 -2.18 -13.48 4.89
N ASN A 46 -2.39 -14.54 4.13
CA ASN A 46 -3.62 -15.37 4.20
C ASN A 46 -3.86 -16.03 5.56
N GLU A 47 -2.81 -16.26 6.34
CA GLU A 47 -2.92 -16.99 7.60
C GLU A 47 -2.95 -16.07 8.82
N ARG A 48 -2.16 -14.99 8.84
CA ARG A 48 -1.93 -14.16 10.02
C ARG A 48 -2.08 -12.68 9.78
N GLY A 49 -2.26 -12.26 8.55
CA GLY A 49 -2.34 -10.85 8.22
C GLY A 49 -3.59 -10.18 8.80
N LEU A 50 -3.43 -8.96 9.28
CA LEU A 50 -4.55 -8.18 9.81
C LEU A 50 -5.64 -7.97 8.76
N TRP A 51 -5.26 -7.92 7.50
CA TRP A 51 -6.16 -7.69 6.37
C TRP A 51 -6.51 -8.96 5.58
N LYS A 52 -6.25 -10.12 6.16
CA LYS A 52 -6.49 -11.41 5.48
C LYS A 52 -7.93 -11.62 5.01
N ASP A 53 -8.90 -10.97 5.67
CA ASP A 53 -10.32 -11.11 5.34
C ASP A 53 -10.83 -9.98 4.43
N LYS A 54 -9.99 -9.01 4.07
CA LYS A 54 -10.37 -7.97 3.13
C LYS A 54 -10.37 -8.51 1.71
N GLU A 55 -11.17 -7.91 0.84
CA GLU A 55 -11.15 -8.25 -0.58
C GLU A 55 -9.79 -7.92 -1.17
N PHE A 56 -9.25 -8.84 -1.95
CA PHE A 56 -7.93 -8.73 -2.54
C PHE A 56 -7.95 -9.25 -3.98
N TYR A 57 -7.17 -8.64 -4.85
CA TYR A 57 -6.92 -9.17 -6.18
C TYR A 57 -5.42 -9.24 -6.45
N SER A 58 -5.01 -10.28 -7.15
CA SER A 58 -3.62 -10.45 -7.58
C SER A 58 -3.56 -10.33 -9.10
N ILE A 59 -2.58 -9.59 -9.61
CA ILE A 59 -2.32 -9.47 -11.04
C ILE A 59 -1.25 -10.49 -11.44
N ASP A 60 -0.22 -10.58 -10.61
CA ASP A 60 0.80 -11.63 -10.69
C ASP A 60 1.41 -11.84 -9.31
N GLY A 61 2.43 -12.68 -9.18
CA GLY A 61 2.99 -13.07 -7.88
C GLY A 61 3.57 -11.93 -7.06
N ALA A 62 3.88 -10.81 -7.66
CA ALA A 62 4.51 -9.67 -6.99
C ALA A 62 3.66 -8.39 -7.05
N TRP A 63 2.41 -8.50 -7.46
CA TRP A 63 1.55 -7.35 -7.66
C TRP A 63 0.11 -7.69 -7.26
N GLY A 64 -0.46 -6.88 -6.38
CA GLY A 64 -1.84 -7.07 -5.98
C GLY A 64 -2.38 -5.87 -5.23
N GLY A 65 -3.71 -5.80 -5.10
CA GLY A 65 -4.41 -4.73 -4.43
C GLY A 65 -5.42 -5.22 -3.41
N VAL A 66 -5.56 -4.49 -2.32
CA VAL A 66 -6.48 -4.81 -1.23
C VAL A 66 -7.48 -3.68 -1.06
N LYS A 67 -8.74 -4.04 -0.82
CA LYS A 67 -9.83 -3.08 -0.60
C LYS A 67 -9.72 -2.49 0.79
N VAL A 68 -9.52 -1.18 0.87
CA VAL A 68 -9.29 -0.48 2.14
C VAL A 68 -10.09 0.81 2.22
N LYS A 69 -10.27 1.31 3.45
CA LYS A 69 -10.77 2.65 3.72
C LYS A 69 -9.60 3.57 4.09
N LYS A 70 -9.88 4.87 4.17
CA LYS A 70 -8.87 5.87 4.58
C LYS A 70 -8.21 5.50 5.92
N SER A 71 -8.98 5.02 6.90
CA SER A 71 -8.42 4.61 8.19
C SER A 71 -7.39 3.50 8.08
N ASP A 72 -7.61 2.55 7.18
CA ASP A 72 -6.66 1.46 6.93
C ASP A 72 -5.39 1.99 6.27
N ILE A 73 -5.54 2.95 5.35
CA ILE A 73 -4.40 3.58 4.67
C ILE A 73 -3.53 4.33 5.68
N LEU A 74 -4.15 5.10 6.58
CA LEU A 74 -3.43 5.82 7.63
C LEU A 74 -2.70 4.86 8.56
N TYR A 75 -3.32 3.75 8.95
CA TYR A 75 -2.69 2.71 9.74
C TYR A 75 -1.45 2.15 9.04
N PHE A 76 -1.56 1.85 7.74
CA PHE A 76 -0.45 1.34 6.95
C PHE A 76 0.73 2.33 6.95
N ILE A 77 0.44 3.60 6.67
CA ILE A 77 1.47 4.65 6.63
C ILE A 77 2.15 4.79 8.00
N GLU A 78 1.38 4.76 9.08
CA GLU A 78 1.91 4.82 10.44
C GLU A 78 2.85 3.65 10.74
N ARG A 79 2.48 2.43 10.31
CA ARG A 79 3.32 1.25 10.46
C ARG A 79 4.64 1.41 9.70
N VAL A 80 4.58 1.90 8.46
CA VAL A 80 5.79 2.11 7.66
C VAL A 80 6.70 3.15 8.32
N ASN A 81 6.14 4.26 8.78
CA ASN A 81 6.92 5.31 9.43
C ASN A 81 7.60 4.80 10.71
N ALA A 82 6.94 3.95 11.47
CA ALA A 82 7.50 3.38 12.69
C ALA A 82 8.65 2.40 12.38
N GLU A 83 8.47 1.55 11.37
CA GLU A 83 9.49 0.55 10.98
C GLU A 83 10.72 1.20 10.34
N ALA A 84 10.48 2.13 9.42
CA ALA A 84 11.56 2.79 8.68
C ALA A 84 12.24 3.89 9.46
N GLU A 85 11.67 4.30 10.59
CA GLU A 85 12.16 5.42 11.42
C GLU A 85 12.26 6.75 10.66
N VAL A 86 11.60 6.85 9.52
CA VAL A 86 11.57 8.07 8.70
C VAL A 86 10.16 8.30 8.16
N LYS A 87 9.83 9.57 7.93
CA LYS A 87 8.55 9.96 7.33
C LYS A 87 8.78 10.23 5.85
N SER A 88 8.57 9.23 5.03
CA SER A 88 8.86 9.29 3.59
C SER A 88 7.64 9.10 2.70
N CYS A 89 6.44 8.99 3.26
CA CYS A 89 5.23 8.83 2.46
C CYS A 89 4.98 10.04 1.57
N LEU A 90 4.79 9.77 0.29
CA LEU A 90 4.43 10.79 -0.68
C LEU A 90 2.94 11.13 -0.57
N ASN A 91 2.59 12.36 -0.97
CA ASN A 91 1.18 12.75 -1.12
C ASN A 91 0.32 12.63 0.14
N MET A 92 0.91 12.85 1.33
CA MET A 92 0.15 12.81 2.59
C MET A 92 -1.04 13.78 2.60
N ASP A 93 -0.90 14.94 1.98
CA ASP A 93 -1.98 15.91 1.82
C ASP A 93 -3.17 15.31 1.07
N LYS A 94 -2.90 14.54 0.02
CA LYS A 94 -3.95 13.85 -0.75
C LYS A 94 -4.59 12.73 0.06
N VAL A 95 -3.81 12.00 0.86
CA VAL A 95 -4.34 10.97 1.77
C VAL A 95 -5.31 11.59 2.76
N MET A 96 -4.93 12.72 3.36
CA MET A 96 -5.77 13.41 4.35
C MET A 96 -7.07 13.93 3.75
N ASN A 97 -7.12 14.14 2.45
CA ASN A 97 -8.32 14.62 1.75
C ASN A 97 -9.19 13.49 1.17
N LEU A 98 -8.83 12.23 1.40
CA LEU A 98 -9.66 11.10 0.98
C LEU A 98 -10.99 11.08 1.73
N ASP A 99 -12.01 10.50 1.11
CA ASP A 99 -13.33 10.32 1.71
C ASP A 99 -13.25 9.18 2.76
N ASP A 100 -13.68 9.46 3.99
CA ASP A 100 -13.65 8.48 5.08
C ASP A 100 -14.54 7.26 4.84
N ASN A 101 -15.57 7.40 4.03
CA ASN A 101 -16.58 6.36 3.80
C ASN A 101 -16.41 5.62 2.50
N LYS A 102 -15.42 6.01 1.70
CA LYS A 102 -15.18 5.41 0.39
C LYS A 102 -14.13 4.32 0.48
N PHE A 103 -14.25 3.31 -0.38
CA PHE A 103 -13.24 2.27 -0.51
C PHE A 103 -12.24 2.61 -1.61
N TYR A 104 -11.00 2.23 -1.38
CA TYR A 104 -9.89 2.40 -2.32
C TYR A 104 -9.13 1.08 -2.44
N ALA A 105 -8.33 0.94 -3.46
CA ALA A 105 -7.38 -0.17 -3.55
C ALA A 105 -6.00 0.33 -3.11
N LEU A 106 -5.42 -0.32 -2.11
CA LEU A 106 -4.00 -0.14 -1.78
C LEU A 106 -3.24 -1.21 -2.57
N VAL A 107 -2.39 -0.77 -3.48
CA VAL A 107 -1.68 -1.65 -4.41
C VAL A 107 -0.20 -1.66 -4.08
N GLY A 108 0.34 -2.86 -3.93
CA GLY A 108 1.77 -3.07 -3.78
C GLY A 108 2.33 -3.81 -4.98
N CYS A 109 3.47 -3.35 -5.47
CA CYS A 109 4.14 -3.93 -6.63
C CYS A 109 5.64 -3.97 -6.40
N GLU A 110 6.25 -5.14 -6.68
CA GLU A 110 7.69 -5.32 -6.67
C GLU A 110 8.11 -5.90 -8.03
N SER A 111 9.12 -5.29 -8.63
CA SER A 111 9.63 -5.77 -9.91
C SER A 111 11.16 -5.68 -10.02
#